data_d28e68f11fb53a674c6b66ca68cc8ba1
#
_entry.id   d28e68f11fb53a674c6b66ca68cc8ba1
#
_cell.length_a   1.000
_cell.length_b   1.000
_cell.length_c   1.000
_cell.angle_alpha   90.00
_cell.angle_beta   90.00
_cell.angle_gamma   90.00
#
_symmetry.space_group_name_H-M   'P 1'
#
loop_
_entity.id
_entity.type
_entity.pdbx_description
1 polymer ?
#
loop_
_entity_poly.entity_id
_entity_poly.type
_entity_poly.pdbx_seq_one_letter_code
_entity_poly.pdbx_strand_id
1 'polypeptide(L)'
;CVACHAADGNSTIAANPKLAQQHPEYLVKQLQEFTSGKRANAIMQGFASQLSDEDMKNISAWLATKKNKAGFAKDKELVALGERIYRGGIADRQVAACAGCHSPNGAGIPSQYPRLSGQHGDYTVAQLNTFRDGTRANSTQMTQVAAKLNDKEIKAVADYIAGLR
;
A
#
# COMPACT_ATOMS: atom_id res chain seq x y z
N CYS A 1 2.68 2.21 17.85
CA CYS A 1 3.19 2.19 16.46
C CYS A 1 4.47 1.35 16.34
N VAL A 2 5.46 1.62 17.20
CA VAL A 2 6.81 1.02 17.13
C VAL A 2 6.78 -0.50 17.20
N ALA A 3 5.95 -1.09 18.07
CA ALA A 3 5.86 -2.55 18.25
C ALA A 3 5.45 -3.30 16.95
N CYS A 4 4.65 -2.66 16.08
CA CYS A 4 4.13 -3.28 14.87
C CYS A 4 4.79 -2.76 13.58
N HIS A 5 5.17 -1.47 13.57
CA HIS A 5 5.71 -0.81 12.38
C HIS A 5 7.21 -0.49 12.47
N ALA A 6 7.90 -0.91 13.54
CA ALA A 6 9.27 -0.58 13.90
C ALA A 6 9.48 0.92 14.19
N ALA A 7 10.60 1.26 14.85
CA ALA A 7 10.90 2.64 15.24
C ALA A 7 11.13 3.59 14.07
N ASP A 8 11.65 3.05 12.95
CA ASP A 8 11.94 3.81 11.73
C ASP A 8 10.84 3.66 10.64
N GLY A 9 9.71 3.05 10.98
CA GLY A 9 8.64 2.77 10.03
C GLY A 9 8.93 1.65 9.02
N ASN A 10 10.02 0.92 9.18
CA ASN A 10 10.37 -0.23 8.34
C ASN A 10 10.02 -1.53 9.05
N SER A 11 8.73 -1.84 9.16
CA SER A 11 8.25 -3.08 9.75
C SER A 11 9.02 -4.30 9.21
N THR A 12 9.35 -5.23 10.10
CA THR A 12 9.88 -6.56 9.74
C THR A 12 8.79 -7.64 9.68
N ILE A 13 7.57 -7.29 10.07
CA ILE A 13 6.40 -8.19 10.05
C ILE A 13 5.68 -7.99 8.73
N ALA A 14 5.62 -9.04 7.91
CA ALA A 14 5.10 -8.97 6.54
C ALA A 14 3.61 -8.56 6.45
N ALA A 15 2.82 -8.81 7.49
CA ALA A 15 1.42 -8.39 7.58
C ALA A 15 1.26 -6.90 7.94
N ASN A 16 2.27 -6.28 8.55
CA ASN A 16 2.24 -4.88 8.96
C ASN A 16 2.98 -4.03 7.93
N PRO A 17 2.36 -2.97 7.37
CA PRO A 17 3.00 -2.20 6.31
C PRO A 17 4.24 -1.45 6.79
N LYS A 18 5.19 -1.30 5.89
CA LYS A 18 6.22 -0.28 6.01
C LYS A 18 5.57 1.09 5.83
N LEU A 19 5.89 2.01 6.72
CA LEU A 19 5.37 3.38 6.74
C LEU A 19 6.45 4.41 6.39
N ALA A 20 7.74 4.01 6.45
CA ALA A 20 8.87 4.86 6.10
C ALA A 20 8.73 5.42 4.68
N GLN A 21 9.01 6.71 4.53
CA GLN A 21 8.98 7.43 3.24
C GLN A 21 7.61 7.45 2.55
N GLN A 22 6.52 7.15 3.29
CA GLN A 22 5.16 7.29 2.77
C GLN A 22 4.75 8.76 2.78
N HIS A 23 3.86 9.16 1.88
CA HIS A 23 3.33 10.53 1.79
C HIS A 23 2.55 10.88 3.05
N PRO A 24 2.85 12.03 3.71
CA PRO A 24 2.21 12.43 4.97
C PRO A 24 0.69 12.50 4.85
N GLU A 25 0.18 13.09 3.78
CA GLU A 25 -1.25 13.28 3.55
C GLU A 25 -1.97 11.93 3.42
N TYR A 26 -1.31 10.95 2.79
CA TYR A 26 -1.85 9.59 2.71
C TYR A 26 -1.93 8.93 4.09
N LEU A 27 -0.88 9.08 4.92
CA LEU A 27 -0.88 8.51 6.27
C LEU A 27 -1.95 9.15 7.15
N VAL A 28 -2.07 10.49 7.13
CA VAL A 28 -3.13 11.21 7.86
C VAL A 28 -4.51 10.72 7.42
N LYS A 29 -4.76 10.65 6.11
CA LYS A 29 -6.02 10.12 5.56
C LYS A 29 -6.31 8.70 6.06
N GLN A 30 -5.31 7.82 6.07
CA GLN A 30 -5.51 6.44 6.54
C GLN A 30 -5.82 6.39 8.04
N LEU A 31 -5.15 7.19 8.89
CA LEU A 31 -5.42 7.26 10.32
C LEU A 31 -6.85 7.75 10.59
N GLN A 32 -7.28 8.82 9.93
CA GLN A 32 -8.65 9.35 10.03
C GLN A 32 -9.69 8.32 9.55
N GLU A 33 -9.40 7.60 8.47
CA GLU A 33 -10.32 6.58 7.94
C GLU A 33 -10.38 5.31 8.80
N PHE A 34 -9.32 4.98 9.53
CA PHE A 34 -9.37 3.95 10.57
C PHE A 34 -10.24 4.41 11.76
N THR A 35 -10.06 5.65 12.23
CA THR A 35 -10.86 6.23 13.32
C THR A 35 -12.36 6.25 12.99
N SER A 36 -12.72 6.67 11.79
CA SER A 36 -14.12 6.73 11.33
C SER A 36 -14.71 5.38 10.92
N GLY A 37 -13.91 4.31 10.85
CA GLY A 37 -14.32 3.00 10.36
C GLY A 37 -14.45 2.90 8.83
N LYS A 38 -14.19 3.98 8.07
CA LYS A 38 -14.21 3.96 6.60
C LYS A 38 -13.17 3.01 6.01
N ARG A 39 -12.05 2.82 6.72
CA ARG A 39 -11.10 1.75 6.49
C ARG A 39 -11.18 0.77 7.65
N ALA A 40 -11.79 -0.39 7.43
CA ALA A 40 -12.02 -1.38 8.47
C ALA A 40 -10.70 -2.07 8.89
N ASN A 41 -10.32 -1.93 10.13
CA ASN A 41 -9.27 -2.69 10.82
C ASN A 41 -9.35 -2.40 12.31
N ALA A 42 -9.80 -3.37 13.11
CA ALA A 42 -10.07 -3.18 14.54
C ALA A 42 -8.81 -2.76 15.34
N ILE A 43 -7.64 -3.32 14.99
CA ILE A 43 -6.38 -2.98 15.67
C ILE A 43 -6.01 -1.52 15.38
N MET A 44 -6.01 -1.14 14.11
CA MET A 44 -5.65 0.23 13.73
C MET A 44 -6.69 1.25 14.18
N GLN A 45 -7.97 0.90 14.22
CA GLN A 45 -9.03 1.74 14.76
C GLN A 45 -8.77 2.05 16.24
N GLY A 46 -8.44 1.02 17.04
CA GLY A 46 -8.15 1.20 18.47
C GLY A 46 -6.97 2.14 18.73
N PHE A 47 -5.93 2.09 17.90
CA PHE A 47 -4.79 3.01 18.04
C PHE A 47 -5.07 4.39 17.46
N ALA A 48 -5.66 4.47 16.28
CA ALA A 48 -5.90 5.75 15.60
C ALA A 48 -6.91 6.62 16.36
N SER A 49 -7.92 6.03 17.00
CA SER A 49 -8.93 6.75 17.79
C SER A 49 -8.37 7.46 19.04
N GLN A 50 -7.14 7.14 19.43
CA GLN A 50 -6.46 7.78 20.56
C GLN A 50 -5.60 8.98 20.15
N LEU A 51 -5.47 9.23 18.84
CA LEU A 51 -4.63 10.30 18.30
C LEU A 51 -5.45 11.55 18.03
N SER A 52 -4.91 12.71 18.38
CA SER A 52 -5.41 13.99 17.88
C SER A 52 -5.06 14.19 16.40
N ASP A 53 -5.71 15.12 15.73
CA ASP A 53 -5.36 15.50 14.36
C ASP A 53 -3.91 16.00 14.25
N GLU A 54 -3.42 16.67 15.29
CA GLU A 54 -2.03 17.13 15.37
C GLU A 54 -1.05 15.96 15.49
N ASP A 55 -1.35 14.96 16.33
CA ASP A 55 -0.56 13.74 16.44
C ASP A 55 -0.49 12.99 15.11
N MET A 56 -1.63 12.86 14.41
CA MET A 56 -1.68 12.22 13.10
C MET A 56 -0.77 12.92 12.08
N LYS A 57 -0.79 14.27 12.05
CA LYS A 57 0.07 15.07 11.18
C LYS A 57 1.54 14.93 11.55
N ASN A 58 1.89 15.04 12.84
CA ASN A 58 3.25 14.98 13.33
C ASN A 58 3.89 13.60 13.09
N ILE A 59 3.18 12.52 13.40
CA ILE A 59 3.62 11.14 13.14
C ILE A 59 3.82 10.92 11.65
N SER A 60 2.89 11.37 10.82
CA SER A 60 2.95 11.21 9.37
C SER A 60 4.12 11.98 8.75
N ALA A 61 4.33 13.23 9.17
CA ALA A 61 5.47 14.04 8.74
C ALA A 61 6.81 13.38 9.15
N TRP A 62 6.89 12.87 10.37
CA TRP A 62 8.10 12.19 10.86
C TRP A 62 8.41 10.92 10.06
N LEU A 63 7.39 10.07 9.78
CA LEU A 63 7.55 8.86 8.98
C LEU A 63 7.99 9.15 7.54
N ALA A 64 7.53 10.26 6.96
CA ALA A 64 7.93 10.69 5.63
C ALA A 64 9.43 11.02 5.53
N THR A 65 10.08 11.45 6.63
CA THR A 65 11.52 11.70 6.67
C THR A 65 12.37 10.43 6.73
N LYS A 66 11.76 9.27 7.00
CA LYS A 66 12.49 8.01 7.16
C LYS A 66 12.79 7.39 5.80
N LYS A 67 13.97 6.81 5.68
CA LYS A 67 14.36 6.09 4.45
C LYS A 67 13.67 4.73 4.42
N ASN A 68 12.95 4.45 3.34
CA ASN A 68 12.38 3.14 3.12
C ASN A 68 13.49 2.11 2.82
N LYS A 69 13.47 1.00 3.54
CA LYS A 69 14.36 -0.14 3.27
C LYS A 69 13.83 -0.93 2.09
N ALA A 70 14.68 -1.16 1.10
CA ALA A 70 14.32 -1.95 -0.07
C ALA A 70 13.78 -3.32 0.32
N GLY A 71 12.78 -3.78 -0.40
CA GLY A 71 12.34 -5.16 -0.41
C GLY A 71 12.92 -5.91 -1.60
N PHE A 72 12.51 -7.14 -1.78
CA PHE A 72 12.94 -7.99 -2.89
C PHE A 72 11.75 -8.80 -3.41
N ALA A 73 11.67 -8.96 -4.73
CA ALA A 73 10.82 -9.97 -5.34
C ALA A 73 11.38 -11.37 -4.99
N LYS A 74 10.50 -12.30 -4.70
CA LYS A 74 10.88 -13.64 -4.26
C LYS A 74 10.69 -14.70 -5.34
N ASP A 75 9.80 -14.47 -6.28
CA ASP A 75 9.39 -15.42 -7.30
C ASP A 75 9.72 -14.89 -8.70
N LYS A 76 10.74 -15.52 -9.32
CA LYS A 76 11.23 -15.10 -10.65
C LYS A 76 10.19 -15.30 -11.76
N GLU A 77 9.28 -16.26 -11.63
CA GLU A 77 8.25 -16.51 -12.63
C GLU A 77 7.11 -15.49 -12.50
N LEU A 78 6.75 -15.15 -11.27
CA LEU A 78 5.72 -14.15 -11.00
C LEU A 78 6.17 -12.74 -11.29
N VAL A 79 7.44 -12.40 -11.04
CA VAL A 79 7.94 -11.03 -11.20
C VAL A 79 7.76 -10.48 -12.62
N ALA A 80 7.98 -11.30 -13.64
CA ALA A 80 7.79 -10.89 -15.02
C ALA A 80 6.32 -10.61 -15.37
N LEU A 81 5.40 -11.39 -14.83
CA LEU A 81 3.96 -11.12 -14.94
C LEU A 81 3.58 -9.85 -14.18
N GLY A 82 4.10 -9.71 -12.96
CA GLY A 82 3.87 -8.55 -12.10
C GLY A 82 4.35 -7.25 -12.75
N GLU A 83 5.52 -7.27 -13.38
CA GLU A 83 6.05 -6.13 -14.13
C GLU A 83 5.14 -5.72 -15.29
N ARG A 84 4.71 -6.69 -16.11
CA ARG A 84 3.80 -6.41 -17.22
C ARG A 84 2.49 -5.76 -16.73
N ILE A 85 1.89 -6.29 -15.66
CA ILE A 85 0.65 -5.74 -15.11
C ILE A 85 0.91 -4.36 -14.51
N TYR A 86 1.97 -4.18 -13.75
CA TYR A 86 2.29 -2.91 -13.11
C TYR A 86 2.52 -1.80 -14.12
N ARG A 87 3.28 -2.08 -15.20
CA ARG A 87 3.66 -1.10 -16.22
C ARG A 87 2.64 -0.92 -17.34
N GLY A 88 1.97 -2.00 -17.74
CA GLY A 88 1.08 -2.02 -18.92
C GLY A 88 -0.40 -2.25 -18.61
N GLY A 89 -0.74 -2.69 -17.42
CA GLY A 89 -2.11 -3.12 -17.12
C GLY A 89 -2.50 -4.42 -17.83
N ILE A 90 -3.82 -4.62 -18.02
CA ILE A 90 -4.39 -5.76 -18.76
C ILE A 90 -5.49 -5.19 -19.66
N ALA A 91 -5.15 -4.93 -20.92
CA ALA A 91 -6.02 -4.22 -21.88
C ALA A 91 -7.37 -4.92 -22.08
N ASP A 92 -7.35 -6.23 -22.32
CA ASP A 92 -8.56 -7.02 -22.62
C ASP A 92 -9.61 -6.98 -21.49
N ARG A 93 -9.16 -6.73 -20.25
CA ARG A 93 -10.03 -6.59 -19.07
C ARG A 93 -10.12 -5.17 -18.55
N GLN A 94 -9.57 -4.21 -19.30
CA GLN A 94 -9.55 -2.79 -18.90
C GLN A 94 -8.99 -2.59 -17.49
N VAL A 95 -7.91 -3.30 -17.14
CA VAL A 95 -7.14 -3.06 -15.93
C VAL A 95 -6.09 -2.00 -16.25
N ALA A 96 -6.21 -0.85 -15.60
CA ALA A 96 -5.25 0.24 -15.75
C ALA A 96 -3.86 -0.17 -15.23
N ALA A 97 -2.80 0.34 -15.87
CA ALA A 97 -1.43 0.18 -15.38
C ALA A 97 -1.27 0.85 -14.01
N CYS A 98 -0.75 0.12 -13.02
CA CYS A 98 -0.50 0.64 -11.68
C CYS A 98 0.46 1.85 -11.71
N ALA A 99 1.45 1.79 -12.61
CA ALA A 99 2.44 2.85 -12.82
C ALA A 99 1.84 4.20 -13.20
N GLY A 100 0.66 4.23 -13.82
CA GLY A 100 -0.01 5.47 -14.19
C GLY A 100 -0.41 6.35 -13.00
N CYS A 101 -0.76 5.70 -11.87
CA CYS A 101 -1.12 6.40 -10.63
C CYS A 101 0.00 6.33 -9.58
N HIS A 102 0.67 5.18 -9.48
CA HIS A 102 1.68 4.97 -8.43
C HIS A 102 3.13 5.25 -8.88
N SER A 103 3.32 5.83 -10.05
CA SER A 103 4.60 6.11 -10.70
C SER A 103 5.37 4.85 -11.17
N PRO A 104 6.20 4.94 -12.21
CA PRO A 104 6.94 3.79 -12.75
C PRO A 104 7.87 3.11 -11.75
N ASN A 105 8.39 3.87 -10.78
CA ASN A 105 9.26 3.38 -9.69
C ASN A 105 8.50 3.15 -8.37
N GLY A 106 7.18 3.27 -8.36
CA GLY A 106 6.36 3.07 -7.16
C GLY A 106 6.47 4.20 -6.13
N ALA A 107 6.97 5.37 -6.51
CA ALA A 107 7.07 6.50 -5.58
C ALA A 107 5.70 7.08 -5.20
N GLY A 108 4.68 6.84 -6.01
CA GLY A 108 3.37 7.45 -5.86
C GLY A 108 3.33 8.89 -6.34
N ILE A 109 2.22 9.56 -6.06
CA ILE A 109 2.03 11.00 -6.31
C ILE A 109 1.56 11.61 -4.99
N PRO A 110 2.32 12.58 -4.42
CA PRO A 110 1.97 13.20 -3.14
C PRO A 110 0.51 13.66 -3.12
N SER A 111 -0.14 13.50 -1.98
CA SER A 111 -1.55 13.81 -1.71
C SER A 111 -2.59 12.99 -2.50
N GLN A 112 -2.21 12.31 -3.59
CA GLN A 112 -3.14 11.58 -4.45
C GLN A 112 -3.00 10.06 -4.33
N TYR A 113 -1.78 9.54 -4.58
CA TYR A 113 -1.53 8.10 -4.63
C TYR A 113 -0.33 7.71 -3.77
N PRO A 114 -0.46 6.66 -2.94
CA PRO A 114 0.60 6.28 -2.03
C PRO A 114 1.82 5.69 -2.74
N ARG A 115 2.96 5.81 -2.06
CA ARG A 115 4.16 5.06 -2.38
C ARG A 115 3.90 3.56 -2.20
N LEU A 116 4.34 2.75 -3.14
CA LEU A 116 4.25 1.29 -3.13
C LEU A 116 5.63 0.61 -3.09
N SER A 117 6.67 1.25 -3.64
CA SER A 117 7.97 0.61 -3.81
C SER A 117 8.54 0.07 -2.50
N GLY A 118 9.01 -1.17 -2.53
CA GLY A 118 9.60 -1.85 -1.39
C GLY A 118 8.62 -2.25 -0.28
N GLN A 119 7.31 -2.11 -0.49
CA GLN A 119 6.30 -2.58 0.46
C GLN A 119 6.29 -4.11 0.54
N HIS A 120 5.89 -4.65 1.68
CA HIS A 120 5.74 -6.11 1.84
C HIS A 120 4.76 -6.69 0.84
N GLY A 121 5.16 -7.76 0.16
CA GLY A 121 4.31 -8.48 -0.80
C GLY A 121 3.04 -9.01 -0.13
N ASP A 122 3.17 -9.64 1.03
CA ASP A 122 2.02 -10.20 1.78
C ASP A 122 1.01 -9.11 2.16
N TYR A 123 1.49 -7.95 2.61
CA TYR A 123 0.61 -6.80 2.88
C TYR A 123 -0.08 -6.31 1.60
N THR A 124 0.65 -6.22 0.50
CA THR A 124 0.11 -5.78 -0.79
C THR A 124 -0.96 -6.75 -1.30
N VAL A 125 -0.71 -8.07 -1.21
CA VAL A 125 -1.72 -9.12 -1.52
C VAL A 125 -2.97 -8.93 -0.67
N ALA A 126 -2.80 -8.79 0.65
CA ALA A 126 -3.94 -8.60 1.57
C ALA A 126 -4.75 -7.36 1.20
N GLN A 127 -4.09 -6.22 0.91
CA GLN A 127 -4.79 -4.99 0.55
C GLN A 127 -5.52 -5.09 -0.80
N LEU A 128 -4.92 -5.70 -1.81
CA LEU A 128 -5.59 -5.90 -3.10
C LEU A 128 -6.81 -6.82 -2.97
N ASN A 129 -6.71 -7.87 -2.16
CA ASN A 129 -7.86 -8.73 -1.87
C ASN A 129 -8.99 -7.96 -1.16
N THR A 130 -8.67 -7.17 -0.13
CA THR A 130 -9.70 -6.39 0.58
C THR A 130 -10.32 -5.29 -0.29
N PHE A 131 -9.59 -4.74 -1.26
CA PHE A 131 -10.19 -3.86 -2.27
C PHE A 131 -11.06 -4.64 -3.25
N ARG A 132 -10.66 -5.84 -3.66
CA ARG A 132 -11.42 -6.70 -4.57
C ARG A 132 -12.74 -7.17 -3.99
N ASP A 133 -12.76 -7.57 -2.73
CA ASP A 133 -13.95 -8.05 -2.04
C ASP A 133 -14.81 -6.93 -1.43
N GLY A 134 -14.34 -5.68 -1.49
CA GLY A 134 -15.04 -4.49 -0.99
C GLY A 134 -14.92 -4.26 0.52
N THR A 135 -14.22 -5.10 1.27
CA THR A 135 -13.97 -4.88 2.71
C THR A 135 -13.18 -3.59 2.94
N ARG A 136 -12.28 -3.25 2.02
CA ARG A 136 -11.62 -1.97 1.94
C ARG A 136 -12.20 -1.15 0.79
N ALA A 137 -13.08 -0.19 1.09
CA ALA A 137 -13.79 0.62 0.09
C ALA A 137 -13.40 2.11 0.12
N ASN A 138 -12.27 2.44 0.74
CA ASN A 138 -11.82 3.83 0.93
C ASN A 138 -11.12 4.45 -0.30
N SER A 139 -11.15 3.76 -1.44
CA SER A 139 -10.69 4.24 -2.75
C SER A 139 -11.46 3.53 -3.87
N THR A 140 -12.36 4.26 -4.53
CA THR A 140 -13.16 3.73 -5.65
C THR A 140 -12.26 3.23 -6.79
N GLN A 141 -11.19 3.95 -7.12
CA GLN A 141 -10.24 3.57 -8.16
C GLN A 141 -9.60 2.21 -7.86
N MET A 142 -9.12 2.02 -6.61
CA MET A 142 -8.49 0.76 -6.23
C MET A 142 -9.49 -0.41 -6.19
N THR A 143 -10.71 -0.18 -5.74
CA THR A 143 -11.78 -1.18 -5.79
C THR A 143 -12.07 -1.63 -7.22
N GLN A 144 -12.19 -0.67 -8.15
CA GLN A 144 -12.46 -0.97 -9.56
C GLN A 144 -11.30 -1.70 -10.25
N VAL A 145 -10.05 -1.36 -9.94
CA VAL A 145 -8.87 -2.05 -10.47
C VAL A 145 -8.75 -3.45 -9.89
N ALA A 146 -8.82 -3.57 -8.56
CA ALA A 146 -8.64 -4.85 -7.87
C ALA A 146 -9.75 -5.86 -8.20
N ALA A 147 -11.00 -5.41 -8.40
CA ALA A 147 -12.12 -6.28 -8.77
C ALA A 147 -11.88 -7.09 -10.06
N LYS A 148 -10.98 -6.60 -10.92
CA LYS A 148 -10.66 -7.24 -12.21
C LYS A 148 -9.43 -8.14 -12.16
N LEU A 149 -8.73 -8.23 -11.02
CA LEU A 149 -7.53 -9.05 -10.87
C LEU A 149 -7.86 -10.42 -10.30
N ASN A 150 -7.23 -11.48 -10.82
CA ASN A 150 -7.28 -12.81 -10.21
C ASN A 150 -6.14 -12.99 -9.17
N ASP A 151 -6.18 -14.11 -8.43
CA ASP A 151 -5.22 -14.39 -7.34
C ASP A 151 -3.76 -14.44 -7.82
N LYS A 152 -3.52 -15.04 -9.00
CA LYS A 152 -2.18 -15.12 -9.58
C LYS A 152 -1.64 -13.73 -9.93
N GLU A 153 -2.47 -12.87 -10.48
CA GLU A 153 -2.11 -11.50 -10.85
C GLU A 153 -1.87 -10.61 -9.62
N ILE A 154 -2.70 -10.77 -8.59
CA ILE A 154 -2.51 -10.08 -7.31
C ILE A 154 -1.16 -10.48 -6.70
N LYS A 155 -0.84 -11.77 -6.63
CA LYS A 155 0.44 -12.26 -6.13
C LYS A 155 1.61 -11.75 -6.96
N ALA A 156 1.49 -11.78 -8.28
CA ALA A 156 2.52 -11.35 -9.21
C ALA A 156 2.84 -9.85 -9.05
N VAL A 157 1.83 -8.98 -9.08
CA VAL A 157 2.04 -7.55 -8.94
C VAL A 157 2.55 -7.18 -7.53
N ALA A 158 2.11 -7.89 -6.50
CA ALA A 158 2.58 -7.68 -5.13
C ALA A 158 4.07 -8.06 -4.96
N ASP A 159 4.50 -9.15 -5.56
CA ASP A 159 5.91 -9.57 -5.55
C ASP A 159 6.79 -8.59 -6.32
N TYR A 160 6.34 -8.13 -7.49
CA TYR A 160 7.03 -7.08 -8.26
C TYR A 160 7.16 -5.78 -7.45
N ILE A 161 6.08 -5.31 -6.80
CA ILE A 161 6.08 -4.10 -5.96
C ILE A 161 7.07 -4.22 -4.81
N ALA A 162 7.23 -5.39 -4.21
CA ALA A 162 8.19 -5.60 -3.12
C ALA A 162 9.64 -5.36 -3.57
N GLY A 163 9.97 -5.67 -4.83
CA GLY A 163 11.29 -5.41 -5.42
C GLY A 163 11.45 -4.07 -6.14
N LEU A 164 10.38 -3.30 -6.31
CA LEU A 164 10.37 -2.06 -7.09
C LEU A 164 11.16 -0.94 -6.39
N ARG A 165 11.96 -0.17 -7.18
CA ARG A 165 12.86 0.90 -6.71
C ARG A 165 12.82 2.11 -7.63
#